data_bdbb4e9926fbfd2f2be5db7cccfa345b
#
_entry.id   bdbb4e9926fbfd2f2be5db7cccfa345b
#
_cell.length_a   1.000
_cell.length_b   1.000
_cell.length_c   1.000
_cell.angle_alpha   90.00
_cell.angle_beta   90.00
_cell.angle_gamma   90.00
#
_symmetry.space_group_name_H-M   'P 1'
#
loop_
_entity.id
_entity.type
_entity.pdbx_description
1 polymer ?
#
loop_
_entity_poly.entity_id
_entity_poly.type
_entity_poly.pdbx_seq_one_letter_code
_entity_poly.pdbx_strand_id
1 'polypeptide(L)'
;MRYMLLALTFMALACGGLVAENKPSGLHWEFDVPVRMRDGVRLAADVFLPAKEGKWPAILIRTPYGKEGHREEAVFFAQHGFAVVVQDARGRFESDGEWYAFSHEANDGYDTIEWAALQPWSNGKVVTMGGSYMAIDQWLAATRRSSHLAAMVSFVCPSDLYDNALHNGGAFLYGTALTWSMGTGRHARLLEEMNLVSWPELFRHLPVELAAAAGGFEPGFYRDWVEHASRDAYWMGLSWREIYSKLAVPVFHVGGWFDLFQQGTIENFERMTREAPEGTREAQRLVIGPWAHGVFGPKVGEVDFGKESAIDIRAKELRWLDHYIKGEQNGAENDPPVEVFMMGANQWRSEKTWPPAQVKPTRFFLHSQSKAKTAVGDGTLSNMEPLEEPPDRFDYDPSNPVPTHGGGTCCNPLLMPWGAMDQREIESRDDVLVYSTPPLESALEVMGPVEVHLVASTTARDTDWTAKLVDIAPNGFAMNLTDGILRSRFHKSTERPELLEPGKVYSFVVDAGSTSNVFLKGHQLRLEISSSNFPRFSRNTNTGNVPEKDSSFRVAHQTIFHDAARASCILLWVGENR
;
A
#
# COMPACT_ATOMS: atom_id res chain seq x y z
N MET A 1 -8.91 24.62 -21.66
CA MET A 1 -9.22 25.08 -20.32
C MET A 1 -10.58 24.50 -19.85
N ARG A 2 -10.71 23.15 -19.76
CA ARG A 2 -11.94 22.42 -19.33
C ARG A 2 -11.71 20.95 -18.91
N TYR A 3 -10.52 20.57 -18.42
CA TYR A 3 -10.19 19.17 -18.08
C TYR A 3 -9.42 19.02 -16.75
N MET A 4 -9.84 19.72 -15.69
CA MET A 4 -9.09 19.67 -14.42
C MET A 4 -9.96 19.53 -13.16
N LEU A 5 -11.11 18.87 -13.26
CA LEU A 5 -12.04 18.68 -12.12
C LEU A 5 -12.26 17.21 -11.73
N LEU A 6 -11.31 16.30 -12.00
CA LEU A 6 -11.59 14.84 -11.94
C LEU A 6 -10.67 14.00 -11.04
N ALA A 7 -9.92 14.58 -10.12
CA ALA A 7 -8.85 13.80 -9.47
C ALA A 7 -9.06 13.43 -7.99
N LEU A 8 -10.12 13.87 -7.31
CA LEU A 8 -10.35 13.48 -5.90
C LEU A 8 -11.81 13.07 -5.57
N THR A 9 -12.68 13.02 -6.54
CA THR A 9 -14.03 12.46 -6.41
C THR A 9 -14.05 10.96 -6.79
N PHE A 10 -12.91 10.31 -6.92
CA PHE A 10 -12.77 8.95 -7.47
C PHE A 10 -12.78 7.82 -6.42
N MET A 11 -13.56 7.94 -5.36
CA MET A 11 -13.97 6.77 -4.60
C MET A 11 -15.40 6.31 -4.92
N ALA A 12 -16.07 6.89 -5.91
CA ALA A 12 -17.49 6.63 -6.17
C ALA A 12 -17.89 6.39 -7.63
N LEU A 13 -17.00 6.16 -8.58
CA LEU A 13 -17.42 6.05 -9.99
C LEU A 13 -16.67 4.97 -10.77
N ALA A 14 -17.10 3.73 -10.59
CA ALA A 14 -16.86 2.66 -11.57
C ALA A 14 -17.98 1.61 -11.60
N CYS A 15 -19.25 2.05 -11.69
CA CYS A 15 -20.32 1.22 -12.20
C CYS A 15 -21.36 2.12 -12.89
N GLY A 16 -21.11 2.47 -14.14
CA GLY A 16 -22.08 3.13 -15.00
C GLY A 16 -23.16 2.14 -15.46
N GLY A 17 -24.08 1.78 -14.57
CA GLY A 17 -25.38 1.21 -14.89
C GLY A 17 -26.44 2.27 -14.61
N LEU A 18 -27.35 2.50 -15.55
CA LEU A 18 -28.54 3.34 -15.39
C LEU A 18 -29.27 2.98 -14.09
N VAL A 19 -29.00 3.74 -13.02
CA VAL A 19 -29.77 3.64 -11.79
C VAL A 19 -31.05 4.44 -12.00
N ALA A 20 -32.16 3.71 -12.21
CA ALA A 20 -33.47 4.30 -11.95
C ALA A 20 -33.47 4.82 -10.52
N GLU A 21 -33.87 6.09 -10.31
CA GLU A 21 -34.09 6.69 -9.00
C GLU A 21 -35.19 5.91 -8.25
N ASN A 22 -34.85 4.76 -7.68
CA ASN A 22 -35.64 4.17 -6.62
C ASN A 22 -35.16 4.82 -5.32
N LYS A 23 -35.92 5.82 -4.85
CA LYS A 23 -35.81 6.25 -3.45
C LYS A 23 -35.88 5.00 -2.57
N PRO A 24 -34.90 4.74 -1.69
CA PRO A 24 -34.97 3.59 -0.80
C PRO A 24 -36.15 3.79 0.14
N SER A 25 -37.28 3.17 -0.18
CA SER A 25 -38.48 3.24 0.62
C SER A 25 -38.26 2.47 1.91
N GLY A 26 -38.30 3.17 3.03
CA GLY A 26 -38.39 2.58 4.35
C GLY A 26 -37.14 2.59 5.23
N LEU A 27 -35.99 3.14 4.80
CA LEU A 27 -34.85 3.36 5.71
C LEU A 27 -35.13 4.56 6.63
N HIS A 28 -34.61 4.49 7.86
CA HIS A 28 -34.54 5.61 8.77
C HIS A 28 -33.10 6.13 8.82
N TRP A 29 -32.93 7.45 8.92
CA TRP A 29 -31.60 8.06 9.05
C TRP A 29 -31.64 9.28 9.96
N GLU A 30 -30.54 9.51 10.63
CA GLU A 30 -30.26 10.69 11.45
C GLU A 30 -28.91 11.24 11.03
N PHE A 31 -28.84 12.56 10.77
CA PHE A 31 -27.62 13.25 10.39
C PHE A 31 -27.03 14.02 11.56
N ASP A 32 -25.71 14.19 11.55
CA ASP A 32 -24.95 14.99 12.50
C ASP A 32 -25.21 14.60 13.98
N VAL A 33 -25.43 13.31 14.22
CA VAL A 33 -25.60 12.76 15.57
C VAL A 33 -24.29 12.96 16.35
N PRO A 34 -24.34 13.71 17.50
CA PRO A 34 -23.12 13.97 18.26
C PRO A 34 -22.71 12.74 19.07
N VAL A 35 -21.58 12.17 18.77
CA VAL A 35 -20.96 11.08 19.54
C VAL A 35 -19.88 11.68 20.45
N ARG A 36 -20.10 11.58 21.77
CA ARG A 36 -19.20 12.17 22.76
C ARG A 36 -18.05 11.24 23.09
N MET A 37 -16.82 11.71 22.88
CA MET A 37 -15.60 11.01 23.25
C MET A 37 -15.30 11.15 24.75
N ARG A 38 -14.41 10.29 25.29
CA ARG A 38 -14.02 10.27 26.72
C ARG A 38 -13.47 11.58 27.25
N ASP A 39 -12.87 12.40 26.40
CA ASP A 39 -12.32 13.73 26.71
C ASP A 39 -13.35 14.86 26.54
N GLY A 40 -14.58 14.52 26.15
CA GLY A 40 -15.70 15.45 26.00
C GLY A 40 -15.85 16.06 24.61
N VAL A 41 -14.91 15.84 23.68
CA VAL A 41 -15.04 16.26 22.27
C VAL A 41 -16.21 15.50 21.62
N ARG A 42 -16.95 16.16 20.72
CA ARG A 42 -18.09 15.58 20.00
C ARG A 42 -17.69 15.34 18.55
N LEU A 43 -17.87 14.10 18.09
CA LEU A 43 -17.70 13.75 16.69
C LEU A 43 -19.06 13.59 16.03
N ALA A 44 -19.20 14.13 14.81
CA ALA A 44 -20.45 14.08 14.06
C ALA A 44 -20.56 12.75 13.30
N ALA A 45 -21.71 12.09 13.43
CA ALA A 45 -22.01 10.85 12.75
C ALA A 45 -23.35 10.91 12.03
N ASP A 46 -23.43 10.29 10.84
CA ASP A 46 -24.70 9.98 10.18
C ASP A 46 -25.05 8.52 10.49
N VAL A 47 -26.31 8.26 10.88
CA VAL A 47 -26.80 6.94 11.25
C VAL A 47 -27.88 6.51 10.25
N PHE A 48 -27.73 5.32 9.68
CA PHE A 48 -28.69 4.73 8.74
C PHE A 48 -29.19 3.41 9.31
N LEU A 49 -30.50 3.26 9.42
CA LEU A 49 -31.14 2.11 10.04
C LEU A 49 -32.02 1.36 9.03
N PRO A 50 -32.12 0.02 9.12
CA PRO A 50 -33.08 -0.77 8.35
C PRO A 50 -34.50 -0.31 8.53
N ALA A 51 -35.36 -0.57 7.54
CA ALA A 51 -36.77 -0.17 7.50
C ALA A 51 -37.65 -0.85 8.57
N LYS A 52 -37.21 -1.98 9.10
CA LYS A 52 -37.96 -2.74 10.10
C LYS A 52 -37.52 -2.33 11.49
N GLU A 53 -38.43 -2.37 12.46
CA GLU A 53 -38.06 -2.26 13.85
C GLU A 53 -37.23 -3.50 14.29
N GLY A 54 -36.20 -3.29 15.12
CA GLY A 54 -35.34 -4.37 15.58
C GLY A 54 -34.04 -3.88 16.21
N LYS A 55 -33.17 -4.85 16.46
CA LYS A 55 -31.79 -4.63 16.86
C LYS A 55 -30.87 -5.30 15.86
N TRP A 56 -29.96 -4.52 15.30
CA TRP A 56 -29.07 -4.96 14.23
C TRP A 56 -27.58 -4.91 14.64
N PRO A 57 -26.72 -5.71 14.04
CA PRO A 57 -25.30 -5.44 14.10
C PRO A 57 -25.00 -4.10 13.46
N ALA A 58 -24.08 -3.33 14.03
CA ALA A 58 -23.67 -2.04 13.50
C ALA A 58 -22.47 -2.20 12.56
N ILE A 59 -22.41 -1.41 11.48
CA ILE A 59 -21.21 -1.14 10.71
C ILE A 59 -20.77 0.29 11.02
N LEU A 60 -19.51 0.46 11.41
CA LEU A 60 -18.90 1.75 11.68
C LEU A 60 -17.85 2.08 10.61
N ILE A 61 -18.02 3.20 9.94
CA ILE A 61 -17.08 3.80 8.98
C ILE A 61 -16.63 5.13 9.56
N ARG A 62 -15.35 5.29 9.87
CA ARG A 62 -14.77 6.56 10.32
C ARG A 62 -13.89 7.12 9.21
N THR A 63 -14.03 8.42 8.91
CA THR A 63 -13.42 9.01 7.72
C THR A 63 -12.89 10.43 7.96
N PRO A 64 -11.68 10.77 7.46
CA PRO A 64 -11.21 12.15 7.43
C PRO A 64 -11.63 12.88 6.16
N TYR A 65 -12.41 12.24 5.27
CA TYR A 65 -12.71 12.73 3.92
C TYR A 65 -14.13 13.30 3.75
N GLY A 66 -14.93 13.29 4.83
CA GLY A 66 -16.34 13.71 4.83
C GLY A 66 -17.30 12.52 4.77
N LYS A 67 -18.13 12.39 5.79
CA LYS A 67 -19.08 11.28 5.96
C LYS A 67 -20.10 11.17 4.82
N GLU A 68 -20.41 12.28 4.15
CA GLU A 68 -21.34 12.29 3.01
C GLU A 68 -20.88 11.40 1.84
N GLY A 69 -19.58 11.26 1.67
CA GLY A 69 -18.98 10.42 0.60
C GLY A 69 -19.33 8.93 0.72
N HIS A 70 -19.78 8.48 1.88
CA HIS A 70 -20.06 7.07 2.18
C HIS A 70 -21.56 6.74 2.28
N ARG A 71 -22.44 7.66 1.88
CA ARG A 71 -23.91 7.47 1.96
C ARG A 71 -24.42 6.31 1.12
N GLU A 72 -23.87 6.11 -0.08
CA GLU A 72 -24.28 4.99 -0.95
C GLU A 72 -23.98 3.65 -0.28
N GLU A 73 -22.80 3.51 0.28
CA GLU A 73 -22.37 2.30 1.00
C GLU A 73 -23.21 2.09 2.26
N ALA A 74 -23.46 3.16 3.02
CA ALA A 74 -24.31 3.09 4.21
C ALA A 74 -25.75 2.64 3.88
N VAL A 75 -26.35 3.18 2.82
CA VAL A 75 -27.67 2.78 2.34
C VAL A 75 -27.68 1.31 1.92
N PHE A 76 -26.65 0.85 1.20
CA PHE A 76 -26.54 -0.55 0.77
C PHE A 76 -26.58 -1.50 1.97
N PHE A 77 -25.73 -1.32 2.96
CA PHE A 77 -25.69 -2.20 4.14
C PHE A 77 -26.91 -2.06 5.03
N ALA A 78 -27.51 -0.87 5.13
CA ALA A 78 -28.77 -0.68 5.87
C ALA A 78 -29.93 -1.44 5.23
N GLN A 79 -30.01 -1.49 3.89
CA GLN A 79 -30.98 -2.32 3.17
C GLN A 79 -30.78 -3.82 3.41
N HIS A 80 -29.54 -4.23 3.74
CA HIS A 80 -29.19 -5.61 4.05
C HIS A 80 -29.19 -5.93 5.56
N GLY A 81 -29.80 -5.11 6.40
CA GLY A 81 -30.05 -5.43 7.81
C GLY A 81 -28.88 -5.15 8.74
N PHE A 82 -28.08 -4.13 8.45
CA PHE A 82 -27.10 -3.55 9.36
C PHE A 82 -27.53 -2.14 9.75
N ALA A 83 -27.27 -1.73 10.98
CA ALA A 83 -27.27 -0.31 11.33
C ALA A 83 -25.92 0.28 10.89
N VAL A 84 -25.89 1.35 10.13
CA VAL A 84 -24.64 1.91 9.64
C VAL A 84 -24.38 3.28 10.24
N VAL A 85 -23.21 3.45 10.81
CA VAL A 85 -22.72 4.71 11.39
C VAL A 85 -21.55 5.19 10.56
N VAL A 86 -21.67 6.36 9.96
CA VAL A 86 -20.58 7.02 9.24
C VAL A 86 -20.17 8.26 10.01
N GLN A 87 -18.90 8.33 10.45
CA GLN A 87 -18.44 9.38 11.36
C GLN A 87 -17.25 10.14 10.77
N ASP A 88 -17.30 11.46 10.81
CA ASP A 88 -16.15 12.30 10.54
C ASP A 88 -15.09 12.15 11.64
N ALA A 89 -13.82 12.02 11.25
CA ALA A 89 -12.69 11.99 12.18
C ALA A 89 -12.59 13.32 12.94
N ARG A 90 -11.99 13.29 14.12
CA ARG A 90 -11.77 14.46 14.98
C ARG A 90 -11.16 15.63 14.22
N GLY A 91 -11.75 16.83 14.37
CA GLY A 91 -11.30 18.06 13.73
C GLY A 91 -11.48 18.09 12.21
N ARG A 92 -12.31 17.18 11.66
CA ARG A 92 -12.66 17.15 10.24
C ARG A 92 -14.16 17.43 10.08
N PHE A 93 -14.51 18.20 9.05
CA PHE A 93 -15.88 18.54 8.65
C PHE A 93 -16.76 18.96 9.84
N GLU A 94 -17.80 18.22 10.20
CA GLU A 94 -18.73 18.55 11.29
C GLU A 94 -18.28 18.06 12.67
N SER A 95 -17.15 17.34 12.77
CA SER A 95 -16.59 16.90 14.05
C SER A 95 -15.79 18.00 14.74
N ASP A 96 -16.01 18.14 16.06
CA ASP A 96 -15.25 19.06 16.93
C ASP A 96 -13.79 18.59 17.11
N GLY A 97 -12.97 19.44 17.72
CA GLY A 97 -11.59 19.17 18.10
C GLY A 97 -10.57 19.58 17.06
N GLU A 98 -9.33 19.17 17.26
CA GLU A 98 -8.21 19.48 16.38
C GLU A 98 -7.85 18.27 15.53
N TRP A 99 -7.64 18.51 14.24
CA TRP A 99 -7.19 17.49 13.31
C TRP A 99 -5.68 17.26 13.41
N TYR A 100 -5.32 16.01 13.72
CA TYR A 100 -3.94 15.53 13.62
C TYR A 100 -3.98 14.05 13.21
N ALA A 101 -3.45 13.74 12.02
CA ALA A 101 -3.57 12.42 11.42
C ALA A 101 -3.11 11.29 12.35
N PHE A 102 -3.93 10.27 12.49
CA PHE A 102 -3.72 9.01 13.24
C PHE A 102 -3.68 9.14 14.78
N SER A 103 -3.42 10.32 15.35
CA SER A 103 -3.09 10.46 16.79
C SER A 103 -4.23 10.09 17.74
N HIS A 104 -5.48 10.33 17.34
CA HIS A 104 -6.67 10.11 18.18
C HIS A 104 -7.44 8.84 17.83
N GLU A 105 -7.13 8.18 16.71
CA GLU A 105 -7.96 7.13 16.12
C GLU A 105 -8.15 5.92 17.03
N ALA A 106 -7.15 5.56 17.83
CA ALA A 106 -7.26 4.46 18.76
C ALA A 106 -8.36 4.68 19.83
N ASN A 107 -8.40 5.88 20.41
CA ASN A 107 -9.36 6.19 21.47
C ASN A 107 -10.74 6.57 20.91
N ASP A 108 -10.77 7.41 19.89
CA ASP A 108 -12.02 7.85 19.27
C ASP A 108 -12.76 6.70 18.59
N GLY A 109 -12.02 5.80 17.92
CA GLY A 109 -12.59 4.60 17.35
C GLY A 109 -13.17 3.66 18.40
N TYR A 110 -12.42 3.42 19.50
CA TYR A 110 -12.94 2.65 20.63
C TYR A 110 -14.22 3.26 21.21
N ASP A 111 -14.21 4.58 21.53
CA ASP A 111 -15.36 5.26 22.13
C ASP A 111 -16.59 5.20 21.21
N THR A 112 -16.39 5.29 19.89
CA THR A 112 -17.49 5.20 18.92
C THR A 112 -18.01 3.76 18.80
N ILE A 113 -17.13 2.74 18.85
CA ILE A 113 -17.55 1.33 18.90
C ILE A 113 -18.45 1.08 20.14
N GLU A 114 -18.01 1.52 21.33
CA GLU A 114 -18.78 1.39 22.56
C GLU A 114 -20.13 2.14 22.47
N TRP A 115 -20.11 3.37 21.96
CA TRP A 115 -21.33 4.14 21.77
C TRP A 115 -22.32 3.45 20.83
N ALA A 116 -21.86 2.96 19.66
CA ALA A 116 -22.72 2.27 18.69
C ALA A 116 -23.31 0.96 19.26
N ALA A 117 -22.52 0.21 20.01
CA ALA A 117 -22.96 -1.03 20.64
C ALA A 117 -24.10 -0.83 21.66
N LEU A 118 -24.10 0.30 22.35
CA LEU A 118 -25.06 0.62 23.41
C LEU A 118 -26.35 1.31 22.92
N GLN A 119 -26.45 1.60 21.62
CA GLN A 119 -27.63 2.26 21.07
C GLN A 119 -28.88 1.35 21.13
N PRO A 120 -30.10 1.90 21.28
CA PRO A 120 -31.33 1.12 21.33
C PRO A 120 -31.55 0.20 20.13
N TRP A 121 -31.08 0.59 18.96
CA TRP A 121 -31.16 -0.14 17.70
C TRP A 121 -30.05 -1.19 17.54
N SER A 122 -29.05 -1.23 18.40
CA SER A 122 -27.91 -2.14 18.30
C SER A 122 -28.15 -3.48 18.99
N ASN A 123 -27.64 -4.55 18.41
CA ASN A 123 -27.56 -5.86 19.05
C ASN A 123 -26.26 -6.08 19.84
N GLY A 124 -25.40 -5.08 19.94
CA GLY A 124 -24.14 -5.08 20.66
C GLY A 124 -22.93 -5.55 19.84
N LYS A 125 -23.10 -5.96 18.58
CA LYS A 125 -22.00 -6.31 17.69
C LYS A 125 -21.68 -5.13 16.77
N VAL A 126 -20.42 -4.71 16.69
CA VAL A 126 -19.93 -3.66 15.82
C VAL A 126 -18.88 -4.20 14.85
N VAL A 127 -19.06 -3.97 13.58
CA VAL A 127 -18.11 -4.22 12.51
C VAL A 127 -17.47 -2.87 12.15
N THR A 128 -16.17 -2.80 11.99
CA THR A 128 -15.52 -1.62 11.40
C THR A 128 -15.21 -1.88 9.93
N MET A 129 -15.33 -0.84 9.07
CA MET A 129 -15.21 -0.99 7.62
C MET A 129 -14.56 0.24 7.00
N GLY A 130 -13.74 0.03 5.97
CA GLY A 130 -13.20 1.09 5.14
C GLY A 130 -11.80 0.77 4.60
N GLY A 131 -11.30 1.67 3.75
CA GLY A 131 -10.01 1.52 3.08
C GLY A 131 -9.03 2.65 3.37
N SER A 132 -7.73 2.38 3.21
CA SER A 132 -6.70 3.40 3.39
C SER A 132 -6.69 3.95 4.82
N TYR A 133 -6.84 5.25 5.00
CA TYR A 133 -6.98 5.85 6.33
C TYR A 133 -8.07 5.18 7.17
N MET A 134 -9.22 4.89 6.55
CA MET A 134 -10.36 4.24 7.22
C MET A 134 -10.09 2.76 7.56
N ALA A 135 -9.05 2.14 7.02
CA ALA A 135 -8.57 0.85 7.47
C ALA A 135 -7.55 1.00 8.61
N ILE A 136 -6.67 2.00 8.52
CA ILE A 136 -5.70 2.32 9.58
C ILE A 136 -6.42 2.62 10.89
N ASP A 137 -7.48 3.43 10.88
CA ASP A 137 -8.23 3.78 12.08
C ASP A 137 -8.91 2.56 12.73
N GLN A 138 -9.33 1.55 11.95
CA GLN A 138 -9.85 0.29 12.48
C GLN A 138 -8.78 -0.46 13.29
N TRP A 139 -7.57 -0.62 12.73
CA TRP A 139 -6.48 -1.30 13.41
C TRP A 139 -6.02 -0.55 14.67
N LEU A 140 -5.96 0.79 14.60
CA LEU A 140 -5.66 1.62 15.77
C LEU A 140 -6.73 1.46 16.86
N ALA A 141 -8.02 1.50 16.50
CA ALA A 141 -9.12 1.27 17.44
C ALA A 141 -9.08 -0.13 18.05
N ALA A 142 -8.75 -1.16 17.25
CA ALA A 142 -8.62 -2.54 17.70
C ALA A 142 -7.55 -2.72 18.78
N THR A 143 -6.52 -1.84 18.85
CA THR A 143 -5.53 -1.86 19.93
C THR A 143 -6.16 -1.67 21.31
N ARG A 144 -7.34 -1.05 21.41
CA ARG A 144 -8.09 -0.84 22.66
C ARG A 144 -8.94 -2.03 23.05
N ARG A 145 -9.09 -3.03 22.17
CA ARG A 145 -9.72 -4.34 22.42
C ARG A 145 -11.15 -4.23 22.97
N SER A 146 -12.01 -3.47 22.30
CA SER A 146 -13.43 -3.44 22.61
C SER A 146 -14.02 -4.85 22.50
N SER A 147 -14.82 -5.27 23.48
CA SER A 147 -15.56 -6.54 23.43
C SER A 147 -16.73 -6.51 22.44
N HIS A 148 -17.10 -5.33 21.99
CA HIS A 148 -18.16 -5.13 21.00
C HIS A 148 -17.64 -5.17 19.55
N LEU A 149 -16.31 -5.07 19.33
CA LEU A 149 -15.73 -5.24 18.00
C LEU A 149 -15.87 -6.69 17.54
N ALA A 150 -16.73 -6.94 16.58
CA ALA A 150 -17.12 -8.27 16.15
C ALA A 150 -16.45 -8.73 14.86
N ALA A 151 -16.10 -7.80 13.95
CA ALA A 151 -15.35 -8.05 12.72
C ALA A 151 -14.73 -6.78 12.19
N MET A 152 -13.78 -6.92 11.25
CA MET A 152 -13.18 -5.81 10.51
C MET A 152 -13.24 -6.11 9.02
N VAL A 153 -13.54 -5.08 8.19
CA VAL A 153 -13.42 -5.13 6.74
C VAL A 153 -12.38 -4.09 6.34
N SER A 154 -11.18 -4.57 6.05
CA SER A 154 -9.97 -3.74 5.95
C SER A 154 -9.43 -3.74 4.52
N PHE A 155 -9.61 -2.63 3.81
CA PHE A 155 -9.11 -2.45 2.45
C PHE A 155 -7.79 -1.70 2.44
N VAL A 156 -6.87 -2.14 1.59
CA VAL A 156 -5.65 -1.41 1.25
C VAL A 156 -4.99 -0.77 2.49
N CYS A 157 -4.62 -1.61 3.43
CA CYS A 157 -4.15 -1.21 4.76
C CYS A 157 -2.66 -1.55 4.94
N PRO A 158 -1.82 -0.62 5.43
CA PRO A 158 -0.46 -0.97 5.84
C PRO A 158 -0.50 -1.89 7.07
N SER A 159 0.64 -2.49 7.42
CA SER A 159 0.80 -3.28 8.65
C SER A 159 1.35 -2.47 9.82
N ASP A 160 1.91 -1.30 9.53
CA ASP A 160 2.49 -0.35 10.47
C ASP A 160 2.56 1.03 9.83
N LEU A 161 2.46 2.11 10.61
CA LEU A 161 2.51 3.46 10.05
C LEU A 161 3.91 3.90 9.63
N TYR A 162 4.96 3.32 10.20
CA TYR A 162 6.32 3.54 9.73
C TYR A 162 6.60 2.64 8.52
N ASP A 163 6.69 1.33 8.73
CA ASP A 163 6.93 0.37 7.66
C ASP A 163 5.65 0.18 6.82
N ASN A 164 5.80 0.09 5.51
CA ASN A 164 4.71 -0.12 4.55
C ASN A 164 3.64 0.98 4.48
N ALA A 165 3.87 2.15 5.11
CA ALA A 165 2.98 3.31 5.02
C ALA A 165 3.75 4.58 4.66
N LEU A 166 4.44 5.21 5.62
CA LEU A 166 5.15 6.47 5.40
C LEU A 166 6.65 6.28 5.12
N HIS A 167 7.18 5.09 5.38
CA HIS A 167 8.54 4.69 5.00
C HIS A 167 8.53 3.27 4.43
N ASN A 168 9.37 3.01 3.43
CA ASN A 168 9.66 1.68 2.91
C ASN A 168 11.18 1.49 2.95
N GLY A 169 11.63 0.44 3.61
CA GLY A 169 13.07 0.23 3.81
C GLY A 169 13.80 1.47 4.36
N GLY A 170 13.12 2.26 5.17
CA GLY A 170 13.61 3.52 5.75
C GLY A 170 13.61 4.73 4.82
N ALA A 171 13.21 4.62 3.56
CA ALA A 171 13.03 5.74 2.65
C ALA A 171 11.63 6.35 2.81
N PHE A 172 11.56 7.67 2.97
CA PHE A 172 10.29 8.39 3.19
C PHE A 172 9.42 8.38 1.94
N LEU A 173 8.14 7.98 2.06
CA LEU A 173 7.13 7.96 0.97
C LEU A 173 6.67 9.38 0.64
N TYR A 174 7.59 10.17 0.08
CA TYR A 174 7.54 11.62 0.00
C TYR A 174 6.35 12.16 -0.79
N GLY A 175 6.21 11.71 -2.04
CA GLY A 175 5.21 12.28 -2.94
C GLY A 175 3.79 12.10 -2.40
N THR A 176 3.47 10.91 -1.91
CA THR A 176 2.17 10.62 -1.28
C THR A 176 2.01 11.38 0.04
N ALA A 177 3.01 11.35 0.92
CA ALA A 177 2.94 12.04 2.21
C ALA A 177 2.72 13.55 2.04
N LEU A 178 3.45 14.21 1.14
CA LEU A 178 3.31 15.63 0.87
C LEU A 178 1.94 15.98 0.28
N THR A 179 1.52 15.29 -0.79
CA THR A 179 0.26 15.58 -1.47
C THR A 179 -0.94 15.31 -0.59
N TRP A 180 -0.92 14.18 0.14
CA TRP A 180 -1.99 13.82 1.07
C TRP A 180 -2.07 14.79 2.25
N SER A 181 -0.94 15.16 2.86
CA SER A 181 -0.90 16.09 3.98
C SER A 181 -1.43 17.47 3.60
N MET A 182 -1.03 17.99 2.45
CA MET A 182 -1.54 19.29 1.97
C MET A 182 -3.03 19.20 1.62
N GLY A 183 -3.49 18.09 1.06
CA GLY A 183 -4.89 17.87 0.70
C GLY A 183 -5.82 17.68 1.91
N THR A 184 -5.33 17.10 3.01
CA THR A 184 -6.14 16.78 4.19
C THR A 184 -5.84 17.66 5.40
N GLY A 185 -4.80 18.45 5.36
CA GLY A 185 -4.27 19.17 6.54
C GLY A 185 -5.19 20.25 7.12
N ARG A 186 -6.24 20.64 6.42
CA ARG A 186 -7.22 21.65 6.86
C ARG A 186 -8.56 21.02 7.22
N HIS A 187 -9.37 21.73 8.01
CA HIS A 187 -10.60 21.23 8.58
C HIS A 187 -11.61 20.66 7.55
N ALA A 188 -11.86 21.34 6.44
CA ALA A 188 -12.93 20.96 5.51
C ALA A 188 -12.58 21.03 4.01
N ARG A 189 -11.36 21.36 3.62
CA ARG A 189 -11.00 21.53 2.20
C ARG A 189 -9.94 20.55 1.78
N LEU A 190 -10.22 19.86 0.67
CA LEU A 190 -9.35 18.80 0.18
C LEU A 190 -8.59 19.17 -1.10
N LEU A 191 -9.01 20.18 -1.89
CA LEU A 191 -8.56 20.16 -3.28
C LEU A 191 -8.38 21.48 -4.00
N GLU A 192 -9.16 22.51 -3.73
CA GLU A 192 -9.12 23.71 -4.55
C GLU A 192 -7.76 24.42 -4.51
N GLU A 193 -7.08 24.34 -3.37
CA GLU A 193 -5.77 24.98 -3.17
C GLU A 193 -4.61 24.17 -3.78
N MET A 194 -4.77 22.85 -3.97
CA MET A 194 -3.75 22.02 -4.63
C MET A 194 -3.51 22.40 -6.10
N ASN A 195 -4.50 23.03 -6.74
CA ASN A 195 -4.37 23.50 -8.12
C ASN A 195 -3.52 24.80 -8.24
N LEU A 196 -3.22 25.45 -7.14
CA LEU A 196 -2.39 26.66 -7.09
C LEU A 196 -0.90 26.35 -6.91
N VAL A 197 -0.56 25.09 -6.65
CA VAL A 197 0.79 24.63 -6.34
C VAL A 197 1.49 24.13 -7.61
N SER A 198 2.71 24.59 -7.85
CA SER A 198 3.61 23.98 -8.86
C SER A 198 4.23 22.71 -8.27
N TRP A 199 3.55 21.57 -8.40
CA TRP A 199 3.99 20.30 -7.85
C TRP A 199 5.39 19.86 -8.29
N PRO A 200 5.79 20.01 -9.58
CA PRO A 200 7.14 19.64 -10.01
C PRO A 200 8.23 20.47 -9.32
N GLU A 201 7.98 21.74 -9.02
CA GLU A 201 8.90 22.60 -8.27
C GLU A 201 8.90 22.22 -6.80
N LEU A 202 7.72 21.97 -6.21
CA LEU A 202 7.56 21.62 -4.81
C LEU A 202 8.23 20.28 -4.49
N PHE A 203 8.08 19.27 -5.34
CA PHE A 203 8.78 17.99 -5.15
C PHE A 203 10.30 18.15 -5.19
N ARG A 204 10.84 19.09 -5.96
CA ARG A 204 12.28 19.37 -6.01
C ARG A 204 12.80 20.21 -4.86
N HIS A 205 11.89 20.78 -4.05
CA HIS A 205 12.27 21.62 -2.92
C HIS A 205 13.20 20.88 -1.94
N LEU A 206 14.23 21.55 -1.44
CA LEU A 206 15.14 21.06 -0.42
C LEU A 206 15.35 22.14 0.66
N PRO A 207 15.41 21.75 1.92
CA PRO A 207 15.17 20.38 2.43
C PRO A 207 13.70 19.97 2.30
N VAL A 208 13.45 18.65 2.21
CA VAL A 208 12.11 18.06 2.09
C VAL A 208 11.18 18.44 3.25
N GLU A 209 11.74 18.62 4.45
CA GLU A 209 10.97 19.04 5.63
C GLU A 209 10.23 20.37 5.45
N LEU A 210 10.73 21.26 4.61
CA LEU A 210 10.13 22.58 4.32
C LEU A 210 9.23 22.59 3.08
N ALA A 211 9.08 21.46 2.38
CA ALA A 211 8.34 21.42 1.13
C ALA A 211 6.86 21.82 1.30
N ALA A 212 6.18 21.34 2.34
CA ALA A 212 4.80 21.72 2.62
C ALA A 212 4.66 23.23 2.91
N ALA A 213 5.55 23.78 3.72
CA ALA A 213 5.60 25.23 4.01
C ALA A 213 5.86 26.06 2.76
N ALA A 214 6.78 25.61 1.88
CA ALA A 214 7.03 26.25 0.59
C ALA A 214 5.80 26.20 -0.34
N GLY A 215 4.95 25.20 -0.21
CA GLY A 215 3.64 25.12 -0.87
C GLY A 215 2.55 26.00 -0.23
N GLY A 216 2.88 26.76 0.82
CA GLY A 216 1.98 27.72 1.46
C GLY A 216 1.16 27.18 2.63
N PHE A 217 1.28 25.90 2.97
CA PHE A 217 0.60 25.31 4.12
C PHE A 217 1.34 24.08 4.65
N GLU A 218 1.64 24.06 5.94
CA GLU A 218 2.35 22.97 6.61
C GLU A 218 1.48 22.37 7.72
N PRO A 219 0.91 21.17 7.52
CA PRO A 219 0.30 20.41 8.60
C PRO A 219 1.37 19.95 9.60
N GLY A 220 1.10 20.07 10.92
CA GLY A 220 2.05 19.69 11.96
C GLY A 220 2.50 18.24 11.86
N PHE A 221 1.59 17.33 11.53
CA PHE A 221 1.90 15.91 11.37
C PHE A 221 2.85 15.61 10.19
N TYR A 222 2.86 16.41 9.10
CA TYR A 222 3.85 16.23 8.03
C TYR A 222 5.26 16.50 8.54
N ARG A 223 5.46 17.58 9.31
CA ARG A 223 6.75 17.90 9.90
C ARG A 223 7.20 16.78 10.84
N ASP A 224 6.32 16.29 11.70
CA ASP A 224 6.64 15.23 12.64
C ASP A 224 7.01 13.93 11.93
N TRP A 225 6.34 13.59 10.80
CA TRP A 225 6.71 12.42 10.00
C TRP A 225 8.13 12.52 9.43
N VAL A 226 8.53 13.70 9.00
CA VAL A 226 9.90 13.96 8.52
C VAL A 226 10.91 14.01 9.68
N GLU A 227 10.51 14.53 10.83
CA GLU A 227 11.35 14.60 12.05
C GLU A 227 11.73 13.19 12.54
N HIS A 228 10.77 12.29 12.54
CA HIS A 228 10.91 10.91 13.00
C HIS A 228 11.31 9.97 11.85
N ALA A 229 12.49 10.21 11.25
CA ALA A 229 13.01 9.45 10.11
C ALA A 229 13.37 7.99 10.43
N SER A 230 13.49 7.62 11.70
CA SER A 230 13.70 6.24 12.19
C SER A 230 12.43 5.74 12.89
N ARG A 231 12.25 4.43 12.98
CA ARG A 231 11.15 3.81 13.73
C ARG A 231 11.38 3.94 15.23
N ASP A 232 11.09 5.10 15.77
CA ASP A 232 11.28 5.47 17.17
C ASP A 232 9.99 5.39 18.01
N ALA A 233 9.99 5.97 19.22
CA ALA A 233 8.86 5.96 20.14
C ALA A 233 7.59 6.64 19.56
N TYR A 234 7.74 7.63 18.67
CA TYR A 234 6.62 8.27 17.99
C TYR A 234 5.81 7.24 17.17
N TRP A 235 6.49 6.51 16.29
CA TRP A 235 5.87 5.47 15.45
C TRP A 235 5.40 4.27 16.26
N MET A 236 6.16 3.87 17.30
CA MET A 236 5.76 2.79 18.19
C MET A 236 4.44 3.11 18.93
N GLY A 237 4.20 4.39 19.25
CA GLY A 237 2.95 4.86 19.84
C GLY A 237 1.72 4.76 18.92
N LEU A 238 1.95 4.70 17.61
CA LEU A 238 0.94 4.59 16.56
C LEU A 238 0.90 3.19 15.90
N SER A 239 1.57 2.21 16.48
CA SER A 239 1.68 0.86 15.92
C SER A 239 0.64 -0.09 16.50
N TRP A 240 0.17 -1.03 15.67
CA TRP A 240 -0.69 -2.15 16.09
C TRP A 240 0.03 -3.51 16.01
N ARG A 241 1.35 -3.54 15.79
CA ARG A 241 2.11 -4.80 15.65
C ARG A 241 2.01 -5.76 16.83
N GLU A 242 1.67 -5.26 18.02
CA GLU A 242 1.54 -6.05 19.25
C GLU A 242 0.13 -6.65 19.46
N ILE A 243 -0.84 -6.35 18.55
CA ILE A 243 -2.25 -6.71 18.80
C ILE A 243 -2.62 -8.08 18.26
N TYR A 244 -1.99 -8.59 17.21
CA TYR A 244 -2.46 -9.77 16.46
C TYR A 244 -2.75 -10.97 17.36
N SER A 245 -1.85 -11.32 18.28
CA SER A 245 -2.03 -12.46 19.21
C SER A 245 -3.14 -12.24 20.25
N LYS A 246 -3.67 -11.03 20.36
CA LYS A 246 -4.70 -10.63 21.34
C LYS A 246 -6.04 -10.28 20.67
N LEU A 247 -6.08 -10.24 19.34
CA LEU A 247 -7.25 -9.82 18.57
C LEU A 247 -8.07 -11.04 18.13
N ALA A 248 -9.14 -11.34 18.87
CA ALA A 248 -10.07 -12.42 18.56
C ALA A 248 -11.19 -11.94 17.61
N VAL A 249 -10.82 -11.32 16.50
CA VAL A 249 -11.74 -10.69 15.55
C VAL A 249 -11.45 -11.20 14.13
N PRO A 250 -12.46 -11.73 13.40
CA PRO A 250 -12.30 -12.05 11.99
C PRO A 250 -12.09 -10.78 11.18
N VAL A 251 -11.21 -10.86 10.17
CA VAL A 251 -10.89 -9.73 9.28
C VAL A 251 -11.01 -10.16 7.83
N PHE A 252 -11.70 -9.35 7.04
CA PHE A 252 -11.75 -9.46 5.58
C PHE A 252 -10.77 -8.45 4.99
N HIS A 253 -9.63 -8.95 4.46
CA HIS A 253 -8.55 -8.14 3.92
C HIS A 253 -8.69 -8.01 2.40
N VAL A 254 -8.65 -6.79 1.87
CA VAL A 254 -8.68 -6.54 0.43
C VAL A 254 -7.51 -5.65 0.03
N GLY A 255 -6.80 -6.01 -1.02
CA GLY A 255 -5.67 -5.25 -1.54
C GLY A 255 -5.52 -5.32 -3.05
N GLY A 256 -4.46 -4.73 -3.56
CA GLY A 256 -4.14 -4.73 -4.99
C GLY A 256 -2.64 -4.93 -5.22
N TRP A 257 -2.28 -5.57 -6.35
CA TRP A 257 -0.88 -5.79 -6.70
C TRP A 257 -0.11 -4.49 -6.94
N PHE A 258 -0.80 -3.43 -7.31
CA PHE A 258 -0.25 -2.09 -7.52
C PHE A 258 -0.68 -1.08 -6.45
N ASP A 259 -1.09 -1.58 -5.28
CA ASP A 259 -1.42 -0.72 -4.14
C ASP A 259 -0.15 -0.35 -3.35
N LEU A 260 -0.10 0.89 -2.84
CA LEU A 260 1.05 1.34 -2.04
C LEU A 260 1.14 0.63 -0.69
N PHE A 261 0.04 0.05 -0.19
CA PHE A 261 -0.03 -0.71 1.04
C PHE A 261 -0.15 -2.22 0.82
N GLN A 262 0.14 -2.68 -0.40
CA GLN A 262 0.04 -4.09 -0.79
C GLN A 262 0.69 -5.03 0.23
N GLN A 263 1.96 -4.80 0.55
CA GLN A 263 2.70 -5.65 1.46
C GLN A 263 2.13 -5.63 2.88
N GLY A 264 1.67 -4.47 3.35
CA GLY A 264 1.03 -4.35 4.66
C GLY A 264 -0.31 -5.09 4.75
N THR A 265 -1.13 -5.04 3.68
CA THR A 265 -2.38 -5.80 3.61
C THR A 265 -2.13 -7.32 3.71
N ILE A 266 -1.11 -7.81 3.02
CA ILE A 266 -0.71 -9.23 3.05
C ILE A 266 -0.16 -9.58 4.44
N GLU A 267 0.74 -8.77 5.01
CA GLU A 267 1.30 -9.01 6.35
C GLU A 267 0.23 -9.04 7.43
N ASN A 268 -0.77 -8.14 7.39
CA ASN A 268 -1.90 -8.17 8.31
C ASN A 268 -2.64 -9.53 8.26
N PHE A 269 -2.91 -10.03 7.05
CA PHE A 269 -3.55 -11.35 6.87
C PHE A 269 -2.67 -12.49 7.39
N GLU A 270 -1.39 -12.54 7.01
CA GLU A 270 -0.46 -13.59 7.43
C GLU A 270 -0.29 -13.62 8.96
N ARG A 271 -0.19 -12.45 9.58
CA ARG A 271 -0.07 -12.36 11.03
C ARG A 271 -1.35 -12.76 11.74
N MET A 272 -2.53 -12.36 11.25
CA MET A 272 -3.81 -12.79 11.80
C MET A 272 -4.01 -14.31 11.68
N THR A 273 -3.64 -14.92 10.56
CA THR A 273 -3.75 -16.37 10.37
C THR A 273 -2.75 -17.16 11.24
N ARG A 274 -1.59 -16.59 11.55
CA ARG A 274 -0.56 -17.23 12.35
C ARG A 274 -0.71 -16.97 13.86
N GLU A 275 -0.98 -15.73 14.25
CA GLU A 275 -0.84 -15.25 15.62
C GLU A 275 -2.17 -15.05 16.36
N ALA A 276 -3.30 -14.84 15.66
CA ALA A 276 -4.60 -14.61 16.29
C ALA A 276 -5.04 -15.82 17.15
N PRO A 277 -5.92 -15.63 18.14
CA PRO A 277 -6.48 -16.71 18.94
C PRO A 277 -7.11 -17.81 18.07
N GLU A 278 -7.04 -19.05 18.53
CA GLU A 278 -7.67 -20.20 17.88
C GLU A 278 -9.19 -19.94 17.66
N GLY A 279 -9.72 -20.43 16.54
CA GLY A 279 -11.12 -20.17 16.12
C GLY A 279 -11.31 -18.85 15.36
N THR A 280 -10.33 -17.93 15.43
CA THR A 280 -10.36 -16.68 14.66
C THR A 280 -9.54 -16.78 13.38
N ARG A 281 -8.53 -17.64 13.36
CA ARG A 281 -7.58 -17.82 12.25
C ARG A 281 -8.25 -18.28 10.97
N GLU A 282 -9.18 -19.20 11.08
CA GLU A 282 -9.91 -19.80 9.96
C GLU A 282 -10.92 -18.83 9.31
N ALA A 283 -11.32 -17.80 10.05
CA ALA A 283 -12.25 -16.78 9.58
C ALA A 283 -11.58 -15.65 8.79
N GLN A 284 -10.24 -15.61 8.73
CA GLN A 284 -9.51 -14.60 7.97
C GLN A 284 -9.69 -14.81 6.46
N ARG A 285 -9.85 -13.73 5.70
CA ARG A 285 -9.97 -13.76 4.25
C ARG A 285 -9.06 -12.72 3.62
N LEU A 286 -8.39 -13.09 2.53
CA LEU A 286 -7.53 -12.21 1.74
C LEU A 286 -8.00 -12.22 0.28
N VAL A 287 -8.24 -11.04 -0.28
CA VAL A 287 -8.55 -10.84 -1.70
C VAL A 287 -7.57 -9.82 -2.28
N ILE A 288 -6.75 -10.23 -3.26
CA ILE A 288 -5.81 -9.34 -3.95
C ILE A 288 -6.09 -9.36 -5.45
N GLY A 289 -6.54 -8.22 -5.97
CA GLY A 289 -6.73 -8.02 -7.42
C GLY A 289 -5.53 -7.33 -8.09
N PRO A 290 -5.57 -7.16 -9.42
CA PRO A 290 -4.53 -6.41 -10.14
C PRO A 290 -4.75 -4.89 -10.01
N TRP A 291 -5.20 -4.46 -8.85
CA TRP A 291 -5.71 -3.12 -8.56
C TRP A 291 -4.62 -2.19 -8.03
N ALA A 292 -4.87 -0.88 -8.18
CA ALA A 292 -4.10 0.17 -7.54
C ALA A 292 -4.91 0.82 -6.41
N HIS A 293 -4.31 1.73 -5.66
CA HIS A 293 -4.94 2.39 -4.52
C HIS A 293 -6.23 3.12 -4.92
N GLY A 294 -7.39 2.64 -4.47
CA GLY A 294 -8.70 3.19 -4.83
C GLY A 294 -9.17 2.90 -6.27
N VAL A 295 -8.48 2.04 -7.02
CA VAL A 295 -8.86 1.67 -8.41
C VAL A 295 -9.09 0.17 -8.48
N PHE A 296 -10.35 -0.25 -8.47
CA PHE A 296 -10.79 -1.65 -8.46
C PHE A 296 -11.40 -2.10 -9.80
N GLY A 297 -10.94 -1.53 -10.91
CA GLY A 297 -11.42 -1.82 -12.26
C GLY A 297 -10.45 -2.70 -13.07
N PRO A 298 -10.85 -3.08 -14.32
CA PRO A 298 -10.03 -3.92 -15.17
C PRO A 298 -8.79 -3.23 -15.73
N LYS A 299 -8.83 -1.90 -15.88
CA LYS A 299 -7.71 -1.12 -16.40
C LYS A 299 -6.95 -0.44 -15.27
N VAL A 300 -5.66 -0.79 -15.13
CA VAL A 300 -4.77 -0.24 -14.11
C VAL A 300 -3.46 0.17 -14.77
N GLY A 301 -3.17 1.47 -14.75
CA GLY A 301 -2.08 2.04 -15.55
C GLY A 301 -2.36 1.95 -17.05
N GLU A 302 -1.44 1.38 -17.79
CA GLU A 302 -1.56 1.17 -19.26
C GLU A 302 -2.15 -0.18 -19.61
N VAL A 303 -2.31 -1.10 -18.65
CA VAL A 303 -2.73 -2.48 -18.88
C VAL A 303 -4.22 -2.67 -18.55
N ASP A 304 -4.92 -3.35 -19.45
CA ASP A 304 -6.25 -3.88 -19.23
C ASP A 304 -6.15 -5.38 -18.90
N PHE A 305 -6.43 -5.73 -17.63
CA PHE A 305 -6.39 -7.11 -17.14
C PHE A 305 -7.66 -7.92 -17.48
N GLY A 306 -8.56 -7.33 -18.25
CA GLY A 306 -9.80 -7.96 -18.68
C GLY A 306 -10.93 -7.87 -17.65
N LYS A 307 -12.15 -8.10 -18.12
CA LYS A 307 -13.38 -8.00 -17.31
C LYS A 307 -13.39 -8.92 -16.08
N GLU A 308 -12.69 -10.04 -16.15
CA GLU A 308 -12.60 -11.01 -15.05
C GLU A 308 -11.82 -10.47 -13.85
N SER A 309 -11.02 -9.41 -14.03
CA SER A 309 -10.33 -8.74 -12.91
C SER A 309 -11.27 -7.89 -12.04
N ALA A 310 -12.42 -7.51 -12.56
CA ALA A 310 -13.46 -6.80 -11.83
C ALA A 310 -14.41 -7.80 -11.18
N ILE A 311 -14.43 -7.85 -9.85
CA ILE A 311 -15.34 -8.70 -9.06
C ILE A 311 -16.22 -7.85 -8.17
N ASP A 312 -17.38 -8.36 -7.81
CA ASP A 312 -18.26 -7.70 -6.84
C ASP A 312 -17.76 -7.97 -5.42
N ILE A 313 -16.82 -7.11 -4.98
CA ILE A 313 -16.26 -7.17 -3.63
C ILE A 313 -17.36 -6.98 -2.59
N ARG A 314 -18.29 -6.04 -2.82
CA ARG A 314 -19.39 -5.72 -1.88
C ARG A 314 -20.29 -6.94 -1.63
N ALA A 315 -20.57 -7.73 -2.65
CA ALA A 315 -21.32 -8.99 -2.50
C ALA A 315 -20.54 -10.04 -1.68
N LYS A 316 -19.21 -10.13 -1.88
CA LYS A 316 -18.36 -11.02 -1.07
C LYS A 316 -18.30 -10.60 0.41
N GLU A 317 -18.16 -9.32 0.69
CA GLU A 317 -18.19 -8.76 2.03
C GLU A 317 -19.51 -9.05 2.72
N LEU A 318 -20.63 -8.73 2.06
CA LEU A 318 -21.97 -8.98 2.60
C LEU A 318 -22.17 -10.45 2.94
N ARG A 319 -21.81 -11.37 2.01
CA ARG A 319 -21.91 -12.82 2.25
C ARG A 319 -21.08 -13.25 3.46
N TRP A 320 -19.86 -12.72 3.62
CA TRP A 320 -18.97 -13.01 4.72
C TRP A 320 -19.52 -12.44 6.04
N LEU A 321 -20.01 -11.19 6.04
CA LEU A 321 -20.63 -10.54 7.19
C LEU A 321 -21.94 -11.24 7.62
N ASP A 322 -22.77 -11.66 6.69
CA ASP A 322 -24.00 -12.39 6.98
C ASP A 322 -23.72 -13.70 7.73
N HIS A 323 -22.66 -14.40 7.34
CA HIS A 323 -22.24 -15.62 8.04
C HIS A 323 -21.65 -15.33 9.42
N TYR A 324 -20.55 -14.56 9.49
CA TYR A 324 -19.79 -14.41 10.75
C TYR A 324 -20.45 -13.49 11.77
N ILE A 325 -21.28 -12.54 11.34
CA ILE A 325 -21.90 -11.53 12.21
C ILE A 325 -23.36 -11.86 12.50
N LYS A 326 -24.14 -12.23 11.49
CA LYS A 326 -25.55 -12.58 11.65
C LYS A 326 -25.79 -14.06 11.93
N GLY A 327 -24.82 -14.94 11.65
CA GLY A 327 -24.91 -16.39 11.84
C GLY A 327 -25.68 -17.12 10.74
N GLU A 328 -25.80 -16.51 9.57
CA GLU A 328 -26.47 -17.12 8.44
C GLU A 328 -25.70 -18.33 7.88
N GLN A 329 -26.43 -19.40 7.57
CA GLN A 329 -25.86 -20.63 7.01
C GLN A 329 -25.79 -20.51 5.47
N ASN A 330 -24.90 -19.63 4.97
CA ASN A 330 -24.75 -19.32 3.56
C ASN A 330 -23.51 -19.98 2.91
N GLY A 331 -22.75 -20.78 3.70
CA GLY A 331 -21.59 -21.52 3.22
C GLY A 331 -20.30 -20.70 3.11
N ALA A 332 -20.24 -19.45 3.63
CA ALA A 332 -19.06 -18.60 3.58
C ALA A 332 -17.86 -19.15 4.37
N GLU A 333 -18.10 -20.04 5.33
CA GLU A 333 -17.05 -20.77 6.07
C GLU A 333 -16.20 -21.66 5.16
N ASN A 334 -16.76 -22.09 4.01
CA ASN A 334 -16.08 -22.93 3.02
C ASN A 334 -15.39 -22.13 1.89
N ASP A 335 -15.57 -20.81 1.89
CA ASP A 335 -14.88 -19.95 0.90
C ASP A 335 -13.36 -20.02 1.13
N PRO A 336 -12.54 -20.01 0.05
CA PRO A 336 -11.10 -20.09 0.18
C PRO A 336 -10.56 -18.91 1.01
N PRO A 337 -9.60 -19.16 1.92
CA PRO A 337 -9.03 -18.08 2.73
C PRO A 337 -8.25 -17.05 1.93
N VAL A 338 -7.74 -17.42 0.77
CA VAL A 338 -6.96 -16.55 -0.13
C VAL A 338 -7.51 -16.62 -1.54
N GLU A 339 -7.86 -15.48 -2.10
CA GLU A 339 -8.20 -15.30 -3.51
C GLU A 339 -7.30 -14.22 -4.11
N VAL A 340 -6.49 -14.58 -5.08
CA VAL A 340 -5.55 -13.66 -5.73
C VAL A 340 -5.72 -13.68 -7.24
N PHE A 341 -5.61 -12.52 -7.86
CA PHE A 341 -5.59 -12.43 -9.30
C PHE A 341 -4.18 -12.72 -9.83
N MET A 342 -4.06 -13.73 -10.69
CA MET A 342 -2.83 -14.10 -11.35
C MET A 342 -2.70 -13.30 -12.65
N MET A 343 -1.84 -12.30 -12.64
CA MET A 343 -1.51 -11.49 -13.81
C MET A 343 -0.80 -12.36 -14.88
N GLY A 344 -0.78 -11.94 -16.11
CA GLY A 344 -0.27 -12.71 -17.25
C GLY A 344 -1.26 -13.78 -17.71
N ALA A 345 -1.71 -14.66 -16.83
CA ALA A 345 -2.82 -15.59 -17.10
C ALA A 345 -4.20 -14.92 -17.00
N ASN A 346 -4.28 -13.77 -16.34
CA ASN A 346 -5.46 -12.95 -16.13
C ASN A 346 -6.68 -13.73 -15.59
N GLN A 347 -6.46 -14.45 -14.49
CA GLN A 347 -7.50 -15.27 -13.85
C GLN A 347 -7.37 -15.25 -12.32
N TRP A 348 -8.51 -15.40 -11.64
CA TRP A 348 -8.52 -15.57 -10.19
C TRP A 348 -8.04 -16.96 -9.80
N ARG A 349 -7.31 -17.01 -8.69
CA ARG A 349 -6.79 -18.22 -8.08
C ARG A 349 -7.18 -18.29 -6.62
N SER A 350 -7.66 -19.45 -6.19
CA SER A 350 -8.00 -19.73 -4.80
C SER A 350 -6.91 -20.57 -4.17
N GLU A 351 -6.40 -20.14 -3.02
CA GLU A 351 -5.31 -20.79 -2.29
C GLU A 351 -5.66 -20.95 -0.80
N LYS A 352 -5.01 -21.87 -0.12
CA LYS A 352 -5.21 -22.11 1.31
C LYS A 352 -4.34 -21.20 2.18
N THR A 353 -3.22 -20.77 1.66
CA THR A 353 -2.21 -19.95 2.35
C THR A 353 -1.60 -18.95 1.39
N TRP A 354 -0.99 -17.91 1.93
CA TRP A 354 -0.08 -17.05 1.20
C TRP A 354 1.31 -17.08 1.85
N PRO A 355 2.44 -17.26 1.14
CA PRO A 355 2.45 -17.77 -0.25
C PRO A 355 1.81 -19.16 -0.34
N PRO A 356 1.37 -19.62 -1.54
CA PRO A 356 0.85 -20.97 -1.73
C PRO A 356 1.88 -22.04 -1.39
N ALA A 357 1.44 -23.15 -0.79
CA ALA A 357 2.35 -24.20 -0.31
C ALA A 357 3.15 -24.91 -1.43
N GLN A 358 2.67 -24.84 -2.68
CA GLN A 358 3.30 -25.49 -3.83
C GLN A 358 4.40 -24.66 -4.50
N VAL A 359 4.56 -23.38 -4.15
CA VAL A 359 5.66 -22.57 -4.69
C VAL A 359 6.92 -22.73 -3.86
N LYS A 360 8.08 -22.55 -4.48
CA LYS A 360 9.39 -22.71 -3.83
C LYS A 360 10.26 -21.47 -4.04
N PRO A 361 11.01 -21.05 -3.02
CA PRO A 361 11.97 -19.95 -3.16
C PRO A 361 13.06 -20.35 -4.15
N THR A 362 13.22 -19.59 -5.21
CA THR A 362 14.15 -19.82 -6.31
C THR A 362 14.98 -18.56 -6.54
N ARG A 363 16.30 -18.72 -6.60
CA ARG A 363 17.22 -17.63 -6.89
C ARG A 363 17.48 -17.53 -8.38
N PHE A 364 17.44 -16.29 -8.88
CA PHE A 364 17.98 -15.91 -10.18
C PHE A 364 19.13 -14.95 -9.94
N PHE A 365 20.35 -15.41 -10.28
CA PHE A 365 21.58 -14.66 -10.07
C PHE A 365 21.78 -13.63 -11.18
N LEU A 366 22.43 -12.53 -10.84
CA LEU A 366 22.83 -11.50 -11.76
C LEU A 366 24.14 -11.91 -12.45
N HIS A 367 24.22 -11.66 -13.76
CA HIS A 367 25.41 -11.89 -14.58
C HIS A 367 25.64 -10.73 -15.54
N SER A 368 26.89 -10.31 -15.74
CA SER A 368 27.27 -9.35 -16.78
C SER A 368 28.79 -9.30 -16.98
N GLN A 369 29.22 -8.62 -18.05
CA GLN A 369 30.62 -8.25 -18.26
C GLN A 369 30.81 -6.73 -18.12
N SER A 370 30.28 -6.17 -17.00
CA SER A 370 30.30 -4.71 -16.66
C SER A 370 29.52 -3.83 -17.62
N LYS A 371 28.49 -4.33 -18.30
CA LYS A 371 27.71 -3.59 -19.29
C LYS A 371 26.20 -3.73 -19.08
N ALA A 372 25.75 -4.00 -17.83
CA ALA A 372 24.34 -4.15 -17.53
C ALA A 372 23.54 -2.84 -17.54
N LYS A 373 24.16 -1.69 -17.83
CA LYS A 373 23.45 -0.42 -18.00
C LYS A 373 22.48 -0.49 -19.17
N THR A 374 21.27 -0.01 -18.93
CA THR A 374 20.17 0.03 -19.91
C THR A 374 19.69 -1.34 -20.42
N ALA A 375 18.52 -1.36 -21.05
CA ALA A 375 17.91 -2.59 -21.59
C ALA A 375 18.70 -3.22 -22.75
N VAL A 376 19.65 -2.50 -23.36
CA VAL A 376 20.52 -2.97 -24.45
C VAL A 376 21.89 -3.45 -23.96
N GLY A 377 22.10 -3.46 -22.64
CA GLY A 377 23.29 -3.97 -21.99
C GLY A 377 23.42 -5.50 -22.06
N ASP A 378 24.43 -6.03 -21.34
CA ASP A 378 24.71 -7.47 -21.30
C ASP A 378 24.21 -8.17 -20.02
N GLY A 379 23.42 -7.45 -19.19
CA GLY A 379 22.89 -8.00 -17.94
C GLY A 379 21.92 -9.16 -18.16
N THR A 380 22.22 -10.30 -17.56
CA THR A 380 21.37 -11.49 -17.64
C THR A 380 21.01 -12.04 -16.27
N LEU A 381 19.89 -12.77 -16.20
CA LEU A 381 19.42 -13.51 -15.03
C LEU A 381 19.40 -15.00 -15.32
N SER A 382 19.94 -15.80 -14.41
CA SER A 382 19.86 -17.26 -14.51
C SER A 382 19.88 -17.95 -13.13
N ASN A 383 19.48 -19.22 -13.08
CA ASN A 383 19.55 -20.04 -11.87
C ASN A 383 20.97 -20.57 -11.59
N MET A 384 21.92 -20.35 -12.49
CA MET A 384 23.31 -20.77 -12.31
C MET A 384 24.02 -19.76 -11.41
N GLU A 385 24.80 -20.28 -10.45
CA GLU A 385 25.65 -19.41 -9.63
C GLU A 385 26.72 -18.74 -10.51
N PRO A 386 27.03 -17.45 -10.26
CA PRO A 386 28.05 -16.75 -11.04
C PRO A 386 29.45 -17.29 -10.76
N LEU A 387 30.32 -17.14 -11.76
CA LEU A 387 31.75 -17.45 -11.67
C LEU A 387 32.56 -16.17 -11.40
N GLU A 388 33.74 -16.05 -11.98
CA GLU A 388 34.54 -14.82 -11.96
C GLU A 388 33.94 -13.81 -12.96
N GLU A 389 33.22 -12.84 -12.45
CA GLU A 389 32.57 -11.80 -13.26
C GLU A 389 32.93 -10.41 -12.73
N PRO A 390 33.19 -9.41 -13.61
CA PRO A 390 33.48 -8.06 -13.18
C PRO A 390 32.18 -7.34 -12.73
N PRO A 391 32.25 -6.48 -11.69
CA PRO A 391 31.08 -5.81 -11.17
C PRO A 391 30.52 -4.77 -12.13
N ASP A 392 29.22 -4.52 -12.07
CA ASP A 392 28.56 -3.40 -12.72
C ASP A 392 28.67 -2.12 -11.90
N ARG A 393 28.67 -0.96 -12.59
CA ARG A 393 28.78 0.36 -11.97
C ARG A 393 27.83 1.36 -12.63
N PHE A 394 27.32 2.27 -11.82
CA PHE A 394 26.57 3.43 -12.27
C PHE A 394 26.77 4.62 -11.32
N ASP A 395 26.42 5.80 -11.79
CA ASP A 395 26.46 7.02 -10.99
C ASP A 395 25.05 7.41 -10.61
N TYR A 396 24.81 7.67 -9.33
CA TYR A 396 23.58 8.26 -8.84
C TYR A 396 23.76 9.73 -8.55
N ASP A 397 23.09 10.57 -9.32
CA ASP A 397 23.02 12.02 -9.13
C ASP A 397 21.64 12.41 -8.58
N PRO A 398 21.54 12.87 -7.32
CA PRO A 398 20.28 13.31 -6.74
C PRO A 398 19.62 14.50 -7.42
N SER A 399 20.34 15.24 -8.28
CA SER A 399 19.77 16.33 -9.08
C SER A 399 18.95 15.82 -10.28
N ASN A 400 19.20 14.56 -10.72
CA ASN A 400 18.53 13.90 -11.82
C ASN A 400 18.07 12.49 -11.45
N PRO A 401 17.22 12.33 -10.41
CA PRO A 401 16.80 11.02 -9.93
C PRO A 401 15.97 10.28 -10.97
N VAL A 402 15.97 8.93 -10.89
CA VAL A 402 15.07 8.09 -11.69
C VAL A 402 13.62 8.45 -11.36
N PRO A 403 12.82 8.84 -12.37
CA PRO A 403 11.44 9.22 -12.12
C PRO A 403 10.55 8.03 -11.77
N THR A 404 9.57 8.26 -10.90
CA THR A 404 8.50 7.29 -10.65
C THR A 404 7.67 7.10 -11.90
N HIS A 405 7.53 5.84 -12.34
CA HIS A 405 6.73 5.48 -13.50
C HIS A 405 5.97 4.17 -13.24
N GLY A 406 4.73 4.29 -12.77
CA GLY A 406 3.91 3.14 -12.34
C GLY A 406 4.20 2.64 -10.93
N GLY A 407 3.71 1.44 -10.63
CA GLY A 407 3.83 0.77 -9.33
C GLY A 407 2.82 1.25 -8.30
N GLY A 408 3.14 0.99 -7.02
CA GLY A 408 2.28 1.31 -5.87
C GLY A 408 2.39 2.78 -5.48
N THR A 409 1.70 3.66 -6.17
CA THR A 409 1.55 5.08 -5.85
C THR A 409 0.08 5.42 -5.62
N CYS A 410 -0.22 6.63 -5.16
CA CYS A 410 -1.58 7.05 -4.85
C CYS A 410 -1.80 8.54 -5.14
N CYS A 411 -3.07 8.86 -5.17
CA CYS A 411 -3.64 10.18 -4.91
C CYS A 411 -3.51 11.21 -6.03
N ASN A 412 -2.52 11.14 -6.91
CA ASN A 412 -2.43 12.02 -8.08
C ASN A 412 -1.71 11.33 -9.27
N PRO A 413 -2.46 10.69 -10.19
CA PRO A 413 -1.87 9.94 -11.31
C PRO A 413 -1.17 10.82 -12.34
N LEU A 414 -1.44 12.12 -12.37
CA LEU A 414 -0.76 13.05 -13.27
C LEU A 414 0.66 13.39 -12.79
N LEU A 415 0.91 13.27 -11.50
CA LEU A 415 2.21 13.55 -10.88
C LEU A 415 3.01 12.29 -10.60
N MET A 416 2.32 11.23 -10.21
CA MET A 416 2.86 9.91 -9.89
C MET A 416 1.95 8.86 -10.53
N PRO A 417 2.18 8.50 -11.81
CA PRO A 417 1.43 7.44 -12.46
C PRO A 417 1.49 6.16 -11.62
N TRP A 418 0.34 5.50 -11.46
CA TRP A 418 0.23 4.24 -10.73
C TRP A 418 -0.03 3.06 -11.65
N GLY A 419 0.15 1.85 -11.11
CA GLY A 419 -0.24 0.62 -11.78
C GLY A 419 0.82 0.07 -12.73
N ALA A 420 0.36 -0.75 -13.65
CA ALA A 420 1.18 -1.39 -14.67
C ALA A 420 1.50 -0.42 -15.81
N MET A 421 2.77 -0.06 -15.95
CA MET A 421 3.26 0.92 -16.93
C MET A 421 4.46 0.35 -17.69
N ASP A 422 4.70 0.87 -18.89
CA ASP A 422 5.82 0.47 -19.74
C ASP A 422 7.15 1.09 -19.26
N GLN A 423 8.08 0.28 -18.81
CA GLN A 423 9.35 0.71 -18.22
C GLN A 423 10.46 1.03 -19.23
N ARG A 424 10.27 0.88 -20.54
CA ARG A 424 11.31 1.08 -21.56
C ARG A 424 11.99 2.45 -21.51
N GLU A 425 11.26 3.50 -21.12
CA GLU A 425 11.85 4.84 -20.96
C GLU A 425 12.81 4.87 -19.75
N ILE A 426 12.41 4.27 -18.64
CA ILE A 426 13.23 4.14 -17.41
C ILE A 426 14.47 3.30 -17.70
N GLU A 427 14.31 2.18 -18.39
CA GLU A 427 15.38 1.24 -18.75
C GLU A 427 16.39 1.81 -19.77
N SER A 428 16.12 2.97 -20.36
CA SER A 428 17.05 3.67 -21.26
C SER A 428 18.08 4.54 -20.53
N ARG A 429 17.94 4.71 -19.20
CA ARG A 429 18.81 5.57 -18.39
C ARG A 429 20.12 4.87 -18.02
N ASP A 430 21.22 5.63 -18.00
CA ASP A 430 22.56 5.14 -17.63
C ASP A 430 22.71 4.84 -16.12
N ASP A 431 21.79 5.30 -15.29
CA ASP A 431 21.72 5.05 -13.84
C ASP A 431 20.74 3.93 -13.44
N VAL A 432 20.32 3.13 -14.43
CA VAL A 432 19.50 1.93 -14.25
C VAL A 432 20.26 0.73 -14.82
N LEU A 433 20.58 -0.25 -13.95
CA LEU A 433 21.10 -1.56 -14.36
C LEU A 433 19.91 -2.48 -14.68
N VAL A 434 20.03 -3.23 -15.76
CA VAL A 434 18.96 -4.08 -16.29
C VAL A 434 19.48 -5.49 -16.52
N TYR A 435 18.85 -6.47 -15.86
CA TYR A 435 19.19 -7.89 -15.98
C TYR A 435 17.96 -8.67 -16.45
N SER A 436 18.09 -9.50 -17.49
CA SER A 436 16.95 -10.22 -18.08
C SER A 436 17.26 -11.70 -18.29
N THR A 437 16.27 -12.56 -18.12
CA THR A 437 16.39 -13.93 -18.62
C THR A 437 16.39 -13.93 -20.15
N PRO A 438 16.90 -14.99 -20.82
CA PRO A 438 16.49 -15.26 -22.20
C PRO A 438 14.95 -15.36 -22.30
N PRO A 439 14.36 -15.22 -23.51
CA PRO A 439 12.95 -15.53 -23.69
C PRO A 439 12.62 -16.93 -23.16
N LEU A 440 11.61 -17.01 -22.30
CA LEU A 440 11.22 -18.24 -21.61
C LEU A 440 10.74 -19.31 -22.59
N GLU A 441 11.24 -20.53 -22.48
CA GLU A 441 10.81 -21.67 -23.30
C GLU A 441 9.44 -22.22 -22.90
N SER A 442 9.07 -22.04 -21.63
CA SER A 442 7.78 -22.39 -21.04
C SER A 442 7.32 -21.28 -20.11
N ALA A 443 6.05 -21.26 -19.75
CA ALA A 443 5.53 -20.31 -18.78
C ALA A 443 6.17 -20.50 -17.40
N LEU A 444 6.43 -19.40 -16.69
CA LEU A 444 6.98 -19.37 -15.35
C LEU A 444 5.97 -18.71 -14.39
N GLU A 445 5.46 -19.48 -13.45
CA GLU A 445 4.55 -18.99 -12.42
C GLU A 445 5.32 -18.45 -11.22
N VAL A 446 5.04 -17.21 -10.80
CA VAL A 446 5.62 -16.57 -9.61
C VAL A 446 4.49 -16.11 -8.72
N MET A 447 4.44 -16.59 -7.45
CA MET A 447 3.41 -16.24 -6.46
C MET A 447 4.03 -16.12 -5.07
N GLY A 448 4.24 -14.93 -4.60
CA GLY A 448 4.80 -14.71 -3.26
C GLY A 448 5.66 -13.46 -3.16
N PRO A 449 6.41 -13.34 -2.06
CA PRO A 449 7.35 -12.24 -1.84
C PRO A 449 8.43 -12.15 -2.92
N VAL A 450 8.90 -10.94 -3.16
CA VAL A 450 10.01 -10.63 -4.08
C VAL A 450 11.09 -9.93 -3.29
N GLU A 451 12.24 -10.57 -3.15
CA GLU A 451 13.40 -10.01 -2.45
C GLU A 451 14.58 -9.89 -3.38
N VAL A 452 15.31 -8.77 -3.31
CA VAL A 452 16.56 -8.61 -4.07
C VAL A 452 17.72 -8.50 -3.10
N HIS A 453 18.60 -9.49 -3.18
CA HIS A 453 19.81 -9.60 -2.38
C HIS A 453 20.97 -9.00 -3.16
N LEU A 454 21.44 -7.83 -2.72
CA LEU A 454 22.54 -7.12 -3.38
C LEU A 454 23.81 -7.20 -2.53
N VAL A 455 24.91 -7.54 -3.16
CA VAL A 455 26.25 -7.31 -2.63
C VAL A 455 26.81 -6.09 -3.34
N ALA A 456 26.94 -4.98 -2.61
CA ALA A 456 27.21 -3.69 -3.23
C ALA A 456 28.14 -2.81 -2.40
N SER A 457 28.73 -1.81 -3.05
CA SER A 457 29.47 -0.72 -2.41
C SER A 457 29.10 0.62 -3.04
N THR A 458 29.31 1.68 -2.28
CA THR A 458 29.09 3.06 -2.71
C THR A 458 30.22 3.96 -2.22
N THR A 459 30.49 5.06 -2.92
CA THR A 459 31.41 6.10 -2.45
C THR A 459 30.76 7.05 -1.44
N ALA A 460 29.47 6.91 -1.19
CA ALA A 460 28.71 7.71 -0.24
C ALA A 460 28.68 7.08 1.17
N ARG A 461 28.39 7.91 2.19
CA ARG A 461 28.12 7.43 3.54
C ARG A 461 26.71 6.91 3.73
N ASP A 462 25.81 7.27 2.84
CA ASP A 462 24.43 6.81 2.73
C ASP A 462 23.97 6.96 1.30
N THR A 463 23.13 6.05 0.84
CA THR A 463 22.52 6.06 -0.49
C THR A 463 21.25 5.18 -0.45
N ASP A 464 20.49 5.13 -1.53
CA ASP A 464 19.35 4.22 -1.61
C ASP A 464 19.63 3.14 -2.67
N TRP A 465 19.04 1.96 -2.49
CA TRP A 465 18.99 0.88 -3.47
C TRP A 465 17.54 0.62 -3.82
N THR A 466 17.22 0.69 -5.10
CA THR A 466 15.89 0.34 -5.63
C THR A 466 15.96 -0.91 -6.48
N ALA A 467 14.90 -1.69 -6.44
CA ALA A 467 14.74 -2.88 -7.26
C ALA A 467 13.32 -2.94 -7.82
N LYS A 468 13.18 -3.35 -9.09
CA LYS A 468 11.88 -3.50 -9.74
C LYS A 468 11.85 -4.77 -10.56
N LEU A 469 10.80 -5.59 -10.36
CA LEU A 469 10.52 -6.78 -11.16
C LEU A 469 9.62 -6.38 -12.34
N VAL A 470 10.01 -6.81 -13.53
CA VAL A 470 9.35 -6.44 -14.80
C VAL A 470 9.09 -7.70 -15.64
N ASP A 471 7.95 -7.75 -16.29
CA ASP A 471 7.58 -8.77 -17.28
C ASP A 471 7.71 -8.18 -18.69
N ILE A 472 8.62 -8.74 -19.51
CA ILE A 472 8.85 -8.28 -20.87
C ILE A 472 8.08 -9.17 -21.84
N ALA A 473 7.10 -8.60 -22.50
CA ALA A 473 6.37 -9.27 -23.55
C ALA A 473 7.16 -9.37 -24.87
N PRO A 474 6.85 -10.31 -25.78
CA PRO A 474 7.56 -10.46 -27.06
C PRO A 474 7.53 -9.23 -27.98
N ASN A 475 6.59 -8.32 -27.79
CA ASN A 475 6.53 -7.04 -28.50
C ASN A 475 7.40 -5.94 -27.88
N GLY A 476 8.13 -6.27 -26.81
CA GLY A 476 9.00 -5.36 -26.07
C GLY A 476 8.32 -4.52 -25.00
N PHE A 477 6.99 -4.65 -24.78
CA PHE A 477 6.32 -3.99 -23.67
C PHE A 477 6.87 -4.50 -22.34
N ALA A 478 7.33 -3.58 -21.49
CA ALA A 478 8.05 -3.86 -20.24
C ALA A 478 7.14 -3.51 -19.04
N MET A 479 6.30 -4.46 -18.63
CA MET A 479 5.32 -4.25 -17.56
C MET A 479 5.98 -4.36 -16.19
N ASN A 480 6.00 -3.28 -15.39
CA ASN A 480 6.36 -3.39 -13.98
C ASN A 480 5.35 -4.23 -13.21
N LEU A 481 5.83 -5.11 -12.34
CA LEU A 481 4.99 -5.96 -11.48
C LEU A 481 4.99 -5.48 -10.04
N THR A 482 6.17 -5.24 -9.50
CA THR A 482 6.37 -4.76 -8.13
C THR A 482 7.73 -4.11 -8.01
N ASP A 483 7.92 -3.26 -7.00
CA ASP A 483 9.17 -2.55 -6.76
C ASP A 483 9.38 -2.24 -5.28
N GLY A 484 10.63 -2.03 -4.90
CA GLY A 484 11.02 -1.70 -3.53
C GLY A 484 12.24 -0.80 -3.46
N ILE A 485 12.51 -0.34 -2.23
CA ILE A 485 13.63 0.53 -1.90
C ILE A 485 14.21 0.16 -0.53
N LEU A 486 15.52 0.32 -0.39
CA LEU A 486 16.21 0.27 0.89
C LEU A 486 17.14 1.48 1.01
N ARG A 487 16.93 2.30 2.03
CA ARG A 487 17.89 3.34 2.43
C ARG A 487 19.04 2.71 3.20
N SER A 488 20.25 2.82 2.68
CA SER A 488 21.40 2.05 3.12
C SER A 488 21.71 2.15 4.62
N ARG A 489 21.48 3.31 5.25
CA ARG A 489 21.67 3.46 6.70
C ARG A 489 20.78 2.55 7.54
N PHE A 490 19.68 2.03 6.97
CA PHE A 490 18.73 1.13 7.62
C PHE A 490 18.94 -0.35 7.25
N HIS A 491 20.07 -0.69 6.63
CA HIS A 491 20.35 -2.06 6.17
C HIS A 491 20.33 -3.13 7.26
N LYS A 492 20.46 -2.74 8.53
CA LYS A 492 20.38 -3.66 9.68
C LYS A 492 19.12 -3.46 10.51
N SER A 493 18.63 -2.23 10.61
CA SER A 493 17.51 -1.90 11.49
C SER A 493 16.92 -0.54 11.13
N THR A 494 15.60 -0.45 11.04
CA THR A 494 14.87 0.81 10.88
C THR A 494 14.86 1.66 12.16
N GLU A 495 15.15 1.05 13.32
CA GLU A 495 15.22 1.74 14.62
C GLU A 495 16.61 2.36 14.89
N ARG A 496 17.67 1.78 14.34
CA ARG A 496 19.07 2.15 14.61
C ARG A 496 19.83 2.33 13.31
N PRO A 497 19.77 3.54 12.72
CA PRO A 497 20.48 3.81 11.48
C PRO A 497 21.98 3.74 11.66
N GLU A 498 22.68 3.14 10.71
CA GLU A 498 24.14 3.02 10.69
C GLU A 498 24.69 3.48 9.34
N LEU A 499 25.52 4.52 9.35
CA LEU A 499 26.13 5.04 8.12
C LEU A 499 27.16 4.06 7.56
N LEU A 500 27.24 3.99 6.24
CA LEU A 500 28.23 3.17 5.53
C LEU A 500 29.63 3.77 5.60
N GLU A 501 30.63 2.90 5.48
CA GLU A 501 32.01 3.27 5.17
C GLU A 501 32.16 3.33 3.65
N PRO A 502 32.52 4.48 3.06
CA PRO A 502 32.68 4.64 1.61
C PRO A 502 33.64 3.60 1.03
N GLY A 503 33.21 2.93 -0.05
CA GLY A 503 33.98 1.91 -0.76
C GLY A 503 33.95 0.52 -0.13
N LYS A 504 33.44 0.35 1.08
CA LYS A 504 33.29 -0.96 1.72
C LYS A 504 32.11 -1.71 1.12
N VAL A 505 32.27 -3.01 0.95
CA VAL A 505 31.23 -3.91 0.44
C VAL A 505 30.30 -4.30 1.57
N TYR A 506 28.99 -4.24 1.29
CA TYR A 506 27.91 -4.65 2.19
C TYR A 506 26.95 -5.58 1.47
N SER A 507 26.19 -6.34 2.24
CA SER A 507 25.02 -7.07 1.76
C SER A 507 23.75 -6.31 2.12
N PHE A 508 22.88 -6.12 1.15
CA PHE A 508 21.59 -5.44 1.30
C PHE A 508 20.47 -6.38 0.87
N VAL A 509 19.31 -6.28 1.50
CA VAL A 509 18.09 -6.95 1.07
C VAL A 509 17.05 -5.88 0.79
N VAL A 510 16.65 -5.76 -0.46
CA VAL A 510 15.55 -4.88 -0.88
C VAL A 510 14.29 -5.71 -0.92
N ASP A 511 13.35 -5.42 -0.02
CA ASP A 511 11.98 -5.94 -0.10
C ASP A 511 11.24 -5.21 -1.23
N ALA A 512 10.91 -5.93 -2.28
CA ALA A 512 10.17 -5.43 -3.42
C ALA A 512 8.68 -5.81 -3.37
N GLY A 513 8.15 -6.14 -2.19
CA GLY A 513 6.74 -6.51 -1.99
C GLY A 513 6.43 -7.94 -2.41
N SER A 514 5.25 -8.15 -2.97
CA SER A 514 4.78 -9.46 -3.43
C SER A 514 4.15 -9.36 -4.82
N THR A 515 4.07 -10.49 -5.53
CA THR A 515 3.38 -10.55 -6.82
C THR A 515 2.72 -11.90 -7.04
N SER A 516 1.74 -11.94 -7.95
CA SER A 516 1.19 -13.15 -8.55
C SER A 516 1.12 -12.94 -10.05
N ASN A 517 2.07 -13.54 -10.79
CA ASN A 517 2.19 -13.38 -12.24
C ASN A 517 2.61 -14.68 -12.91
N VAL A 518 2.12 -14.90 -14.12
CA VAL A 518 2.64 -15.90 -15.04
C VAL A 518 3.42 -15.18 -16.14
N PHE A 519 4.74 -15.30 -16.11
CA PHE A 519 5.57 -14.94 -17.26
C PHE A 519 5.30 -15.96 -18.36
N LEU A 520 4.63 -15.54 -19.42
CA LEU A 520 4.22 -16.45 -20.50
C LEU A 520 5.42 -16.95 -21.31
N LYS A 521 5.25 -18.04 -22.07
CA LYS A 521 6.25 -18.49 -23.03
C LYS A 521 6.61 -17.36 -24.01
N GLY A 522 7.92 -17.13 -24.19
CA GLY A 522 8.47 -16.05 -25.00
C GLY A 522 8.60 -14.72 -24.28
N HIS A 523 8.04 -14.55 -23.08
CA HIS A 523 8.30 -13.42 -22.20
C HIS A 523 9.68 -13.55 -21.56
N GLN A 524 10.15 -12.47 -20.93
CA GLN A 524 11.38 -12.47 -20.13
C GLN A 524 11.10 -11.90 -18.75
N LEU A 525 11.66 -12.54 -17.73
CA LEU A 525 11.76 -11.97 -16.41
C LEU A 525 12.91 -10.96 -16.42
N ARG A 526 12.65 -9.75 -15.89
CA ARG A 526 13.63 -8.66 -15.82
C ARG A 526 13.68 -8.05 -14.44
N LEU A 527 14.89 -7.69 -14.01
CA LEU A 527 15.17 -6.93 -12.81
C LEU A 527 15.85 -5.62 -13.18
N GLU A 528 15.29 -4.50 -12.70
CA GLU A 528 15.94 -3.20 -12.71
C GLU A 528 16.55 -2.91 -11.33
N ILE A 529 17.76 -2.34 -11.29
CA ILE A 529 18.43 -1.86 -10.07
C ILE A 529 18.87 -0.43 -10.28
N SER A 530 18.56 0.45 -9.33
CA SER A 530 18.99 1.84 -9.32
C SER A 530 19.12 2.37 -7.87
N SER A 531 19.21 3.70 -7.71
CA SER A 531 19.34 4.37 -6.41
C SER A 531 18.26 5.43 -6.15
N SER A 532 17.18 5.44 -6.92
CA SER A 532 16.07 6.38 -6.71
C SER A 532 14.79 5.93 -7.40
N ASN A 533 13.66 6.44 -6.92
CA ASN A 533 12.32 6.32 -7.52
C ASN A 533 11.54 7.56 -7.05
N PHE A 534 11.73 8.67 -7.76
CA PHE A 534 11.30 10.00 -7.34
C PHE A 534 10.14 10.52 -8.19
N PRO A 535 9.11 11.15 -7.60
CA PRO A 535 8.99 11.61 -6.22
C PRO A 535 8.27 10.63 -5.27
N ARG A 536 8.01 9.37 -5.67
CA ARG A 536 7.40 8.40 -4.74
C ARG A 536 8.17 8.37 -3.43
N PHE A 537 9.50 8.22 -3.50
CA PHE A 537 10.38 8.31 -2.34
C PHE A 537 11.22 9.59 -2.36
N SER A 538 11.55 10.11 -1.18
CA SER A 538 12.51 11.21 -1.04
C SER A 538 13.88 10.79 -1.59
N ARG A 539 14.56 11.73 -2.26
CA ARG A 539 15.91 11.52 -2.77
C ARG A 539 16.90 11.35 -1.62
N ASN A 540 17.74 10.32 -1.66
CA ASN A 540 18.91 10.32 -0.80
C ASN A 540 19.92 11.33 -1.33
N THR A 541 20.39 12.22 -0.45
CA THR A 541 21.33 13.29 -0.79
C THR A 541 22.78 12.80 -0.90
N ASN A 542 23.07 11.54 -0.52
CA ASN A 542 24.37 10.86 -0.51
C ASN A 542 25.42 11.50 0.44
N THR A 543 25.05 12.48 1.24
CA THR A 543 25.96 13.19 2.15
C THR A 543 26.22 12.45 3.45
N GLY A 544 25.26 11.61 3.88
CA GLY A 544 25.22 10.98 5.19
C GLY A 544 24.42 11.77 6.23
N ASN A 545 23.95 12.97 5.92
CA ASN A 545 22.93 13.67 6.72
C ASN A 545 21.57 12.94 6.64
N VAL A 546 20.58 13.37 7.41
CA VAL A 546 19.21 12.93 7.23
C VAL A 546 18.70 13.53 5.92
N PRO A 547 18.36 12.73 4.89
CA PRO A 547 18.11 13.23 3.54
C PRO A 547 16.99 14.27 3.47
N GLU A 548 15.95 14.10 4.29
CA GLU A 548 14.77 14.98 4.32
C GLU A 548 15.10 16.38 4.91
N LYS A 549 16.20 16.50 5.68
CA LYS A 549 16.68 17.74 6.32
C LYS A 549 17.90 18.35 5.63
N ASP A 550 18.36 17.73 4.54
CA ASP A 550 19.56 18.16 3.84
C ASP A 550 19.21 18.97 2.58
N SER A 551 19.89 20.10 2.40
CA SER A 551 19.75 20.96 1.21
C SER A 551 20.88 20.79 0.21
N SER A 552 21.92 20.03 0.54
CA SER A 552 23.06 19.73 -0.32
C SER A 552 23.06 18.27 -0.74
N PHE A 553 23.65 17.95 -1.88
CA PHE A 553 23.77 16.58 -2.36
C PHE A 553 25.12 16.34 -3.06
N ARG A 554 25.46 15.05 -3.23
CA ARG A 554 26.67 14.58 -3.91
C ARG A 554 26.31 13.45 -4.86
N VAL A 555 27.03 13.35 -5.95
CA VAL A 555 27.01 12.15 -6.81
C VAL A 555 27.65 10.99 -6.06
N ALA A 556 27.02 9.83 -6.08
CA ALA A 556 27.54 8.59 -5.55
C ALA A 556 27.88 7.63 -6.67
N HIS A 557 29.07 7.01 -6.62
CA HIS A 557 29.46 5.95 -7.54
C HIS A 557 29.09 4.61 -6.90
N GLN A 558 28.18 3.90 -7.55
CA GLN A 558 27.62 2.63 -7.12
C GLN A 558 28.32 1.47 -7.78
N THR A 559 28.52 0.38 -7.07
CA THR A 559 29.08 -0.87 -7.59
C THR A 559 28.26 -2.04 -7.11
N ILE A 560 27.75 -2.86 -8.03
CA ILE A 560 27.03 -4.09 -7.75
C ILE A 560 27.93 -5.26 -8.12
N PHE A 561 28.11 -6.18 -7.17
CA PHE A 561 28.94 -7.38 -7.34
C PHE A 561 28.05 -8.58 -7.64
N HIS A 562 28.50 -9.42 -8.55
CA HIS A 562 27.84 -10.65 -8.96
C HIS A 562 28.85 -11.73 -9.37
N ASP A 563 29.94 -11.83 -8.62
CA ASP A 563 30.90 -12.95 -8.75
C ASP A 563 30.62 -14.07 -7.73
N ALA A 564 31.32 -15.19 -7.84
CA ALA A 564 31.13 -16.38 -7.00
C ALA A 564 31.22 -16.12 -5.48
N ALA A 565 32.02 -15.12 -5.05
CA ALA A 565 32.17 -14.77 -3.64
C ALA A 565 31.14 -13.73 -3.18
N ARG A 566 30.53 -13.00 -4.12
CA ARG A 566 29.67 -11.85 -3.88
C ARG A 566 28.48 -11.89 -4.83
N ALA A 567 27.72 -12.97 -4.78
CA ALA A 567 26.61 -13.22 -5.68
C ALA A 567 25.38 -12.39 -5.29
N SER A 568 24.99 -11.45 -6.15
CA SER A 568 23.70 -10.77 -6.06
C SER A 568 22.64 -11.58 -6.81
N CYS A 569 21.41 -11.57 -6.30
CA CYS A 569 20.30 -12.33 -6.90
C CYS A 569 18.93 -11.70 -6.58
N ILE A 570 17.93 -12.06 -7.36
CA ILE A 570 16.53 -11.92 -6.99
C ILE A 570 16.00 -13.27 -6.52
N LEU A 571 15.30 -13.29 -5.39
CA LEU A 571 14.62 -14.45 -4.81
C LEU A 571 13.13 -14.35 -5.11
N LEU A 572 12.60 -15.34 -5.82
CA LEU A 572 11.20 -15.43 -6.23
C LEU A 572 10.58 -16.74 -5.75
N TRP A 573 9.30 -16.74 -5.49
CA TRP A 573 8.53 -17.93 -5.15
C TRP A 573 7.92 -18.52 -6.42
N VAL A 574 8.52 -19.57 -6.93
CA VAL A 574 8.22 -20.16 -8.24
C VAL A 574 7.36 -21.41 -8.09
N GLY A 575 6.27 -21.47 -8.87
CA GLY A 575 5.43 -22.65 -9.00
C GLY A 575 6.10 -23.75 -9.84
N GLU A 576 5.79 -25.02 -9.55
CA GLU A 576 6.19 -26.12 -10.43
C GLU A 576 5.44 -26.01 -11.76
N ASN A 577 6.15 -26.14 -12.89
CA ASN A 577 5.55 -26.17 -14.22
C ASN A 577 4.49 -27.29 -14.27
N ARG A 578 3.23 -26.93 -14.42
CA ARG A 578 2.13 -27.87 -14.66
C ARG A 578 1.85 -28.06 -16.13
#